data_a95a3634117ce5efdf66b51e8ade03fd
#
_entry.id   a95a3634117ce5efdf66b51e8ade03fd
#
_cell.length_a   1.000
_cell.length_b   1.000
_cell.length_c   1.000
_cell.angle_alpha   90.00
_cell.angle_beta   90.00
_cell.angle_gamma   90.00
#
_symmetry.space_group_name_H-M   'P 1'
#
loop_
_entity.id
_entity.type
_entity.pdbx_description
1 polymer ?
#
loop_
_entity_poly.entity_id
_entity_poly.type
_entity_poly.pdbx_seq_one_letter_code
_entity_poly.pdbx_strand_id
1 'polypeptide(L)'
;AKPVMYMCNVDEQSVKTGNRHVTAVKESVKNEDAEVLLIATAIEAEIAELEDVEEQAMFLEELGLEKPGVHYLIQSTYKLLKLQTYFTAGVKEVRAWTITKGTKAPQAAAVIHTDFEKGFIRAEVMAYADFVSLGSEQACRDAGKLSVEGKDYVVKDGDIMHFRFNV
;
A
#
# COMPACT_ATOMS: atom_id res chain seq x y z
N ALA A 1 -18.23 1.67 15.35
CA ALA A 1 -17.25 0.72 15.88
C ALA A 1 -15.91 0.91 15.16
N LYS A 2 -14.79 0.56 15.79
CA LYS A 2 -13.50 0.52 15.11
C LYS A 2 -13.46 -0.70 14.19
N PRO A 3 -12.87 -0.61 12.98
CA PRO A 3 -12.68 -1.78 12.15
C PRO A 3 -11.75 -2.78 12.86
N VAL A 4 -12.04 -4.07 12.71
CA VAL A 4 -11.30 -5.16 13.37
C VAL A 4 -10.85 -6.17 12.35
N MET A 5 -9.66 -6.72 12.56
CA MET A 5 -9.10 -7.85 11.82
C MET A 5 -8.53 -8.84 12.84
N TYR A 6 -8.72 -10.12 12.60
CA TYR A 6 -8.18 -11.18 13.43
C TYR A 6 -6.94 -11.79 12.78
N MET A 7 -5.84 -11.84 13.53
CA MET A 7 -4.61 -12.47 13.08
C MET A 7 -4.37 -13.74 13.89
N CYS A 8 -4.44 -14.88 13.24
CA CYS A 8 -4.16 -16.19 13.84
C CYS A 8 -2.69 -16.53 13.62
N ASN A 9 -1.91 -16.49 14.71
CA ASN A 9 -0.54 -17.01 14.69
C ASN A 9 -0.59 -18.54 14.73
N VAL A 10 0.00 -19.19 13.74
CA VAL A 10 -0.02 -20.63 13.56
C VAL A 10 1.40 -21.19 13.36
N ASP A 11 1.52 -22.50 13.46
CA ASP A 11 2.75 -23.21 13.09
C ASP A 11 2.95 -23.25 11.56
N GLU A 12 4.15 -23.61 11.13
CA GLU A 12 4.54 -23.72 9.73
C GLU A 12 3.60 -24.61 8.90
N GLN A 13 3.20 -25.75 9.45
CA GLN A 13 2.34 -26.72 8.75
C GLN A 13 0.92 -26.15 8.52
N SER A 14 0.48 -25.26 9.39
CA SER A 14 -0.85 -24.69 9.37
C SER A 14 -0.96 -23.36 8.61
N VAL A 15 0.16 -22.77 8.16
CA VAL A 15 0.15 -21.42 7.58
C VAL A 15 -0.67 -21.31 6.30
N LYS A 16 -0.75 -22.37 5.50
CA LYS A 16 -1.53 -22.41 4.25
C LYS A 16 -3.01 -22.74 4.48
N THR A 17 -3.25 -23.79 5.25
CA THR A 17 -4.58 -24.41 5.34
C THR A 17 -5.30 -24.07 6.64
N GLY A 18 -4.58 -23.54 7.62
CA GLY A 18 -5.07 -23.36 8.98
C GLY A 18 -5.13 -24.68 9.76
N ASN A 19 -5.73 -24.63 10.92
CA ASN A 19 -5.96 -25.75 11.79
C ASN A 19 -7.32 -25.63 12.48
N ARG A 20 -7.66 -26.60 13.37
CA ARG A 20 -8.92 -26.58 14.11
C ARG A 20 -9.19 -25.30 14.90
N HIS A 21 -8.14 -24.64 15.40
CA HIS A 21 -8.28 -23.40 16.16
C HIS A 21 -8.62 -22.23 15.25
N VAL A 22 -8.00 -22.15 14.08
CA VAL A 22 -8.34 -21.18 13.03
C VAL A 22 -9.79 -21.33 12.59
N THR A 23 -10.24 -22.58 12.38
CA THR A 23 -11.64 -22.87 12.04
C THR A 23 -12.59 -22.39 13.13
N ALA A 24 -12.27 -22.62 14.40
CA ALA A 24 -13.06 -22.14 15.53
C ALA A 24 -13.14 -20.60 15.60
N VAL A 25 -12.01 -19.90 15.33
CA VAL A 25 -12.01 -18.43 15.23
C VAL A 25 -12.90 -17.97 14.10
N LYS A 26 -12.74 -18.51 12.87
CA LYS A 26 -13.57 -18.15 11.73
C LYS A 26 -15.06 -18.33 12.00
N GLU A 27 -15.44 -19.43 12.66
CA GLU A 27 -16.84 -19.67 13.04
C GLU A 27 -17.34 -18.68 14.10
N SER A 28 -16.51 -18.32 15.08
CA SER A 28 -16.93 -17.39 16.15
C SER A 28 -17.16 -15.97 15.62
N VAL A 29 -16.41 -15.54 14.59
CA VAL A 29 -16.48 -14.19 14.02
C VAL A 29 -17.24 -14.11 12.69
N LYS A 30 -17.87 -15.18 12.24
CA LYS A 30 -18.53 -15.26 10.93
C LYS A 30 -19.63 -14.22 10.68
N ASN A 31 -20.19 -13.67 11.74
CA ASN A 31 -21.21 -12.62 11.68
C ASN A 31 -20.62 -11.21 11.79
N GLU A 32 -19.31 -11.10 11.89
CA GLU A 32 -18.58 -9.84 11.93
C GLU A 32 -18.06 -9.51 10.54
N ASP A 33 -18.05 -8.22 10.18
CA ASP A 33 -17.38 -7.74 8.97
C ASP A 33 -15.86 -7.62 9.26
N ALA A 34 -15.24 -8.78 9.53
CA ALA A 34 -13.84 -8.86 9.93
C ALA A 34 -13.09 -9.92 9.13
N GLU A 35 -11.90 -9.56 8.65
CA GLU A 35 -10.98 -10.47 7.97
C GLU A 35 -10.20 -11.31 8.98
N VAL A 36 -9.99 -12.59 8.68
CA VAL A 36 -9.16 -13.50 9.48
C VAL A 36 -7.94 -13.88 8.67
N LEU A 37 -6.77 -13.41 9.09
CA LEU A 37 -5.47 -13.72 8.49
C LEU A 37 -4.75 -14.81 9.27
N LEU A 38 -3.97 -15.61 8.54
CA LEU A 38 -3.03 -16.57 9.11
C LEU A 38 -1.61 -16.02 8.95
N ILE A 39 -0.80 -16.14 9.99
CA ILE A 39 0.61 -15.80 9.95
C ILE A 39 1.39 -16.84 10.78
N ALA A 40 2.58 -17.21 10.33
CA ALA A 40 3.52 -18.01 11.11
C ALA A 40 4.69 -17.10 11.50
N THR A 41 4.65 -16.52 12.69
CA THR A 41 5.65 -15.55 13.12
C THR A 41 7.07 -16.12 13.20
N ALA A 42 7.23 -17.43 13.38
CA ALA A 42 8.53 -18.09 13.30
C ALA A 42 9.12 -18.00 11.88
N ILE A 43 8.31 -18.31 10.85
CA ILE A 43 8.70 -18.16 9.43
C ILE A 43 9.03 -16.69 9.11
N GLU A 44 8.21 -15.74 9.58
CA GLU A 44 8.46 -14.32 9.35
C GLU A 44 9.81 -13.87 9.94
N ALA A 45 10.18 -14.40 11.12
CA ALA A 45 11.45 -14.10 11.74
C ALA A 45 12.62 -14.67 10.91
N GLU A 46 12.51 -15.91 10.42
CA GLU A 46 13.53 -16.52 9.57
C GLU A 46 13.70 -15.75 8.25
N ILE A 47 12.60 -15.37 7.59
CA ILE A 47 12.65 -14.54 6.37
C ILE A 47 13.34 -13.20 6.64
N ALA A 48 13.07 -12.58 7.80
CA ALA A 48 13.65 -11.28 8.16
C ALA A 48 15.18 -11.35 8.43
N GLU A 49 15.72 -12.51 8.74
CA GLU A 49 17.15 -12.73 8.92
C GLU A 49 17.90 -12.94 7.59
N LEU A 50 17.19 -13.25 6.50
CA LEU A 50 17.76 -13.39 5.16
C LEU A 50 18.00 -12.02 4.53
N GLU A 51 19.25 -11.71 4.19
CA GLU A 51 19.62 -10.42 3.59
C GLU A 51 19.43 -10.43 2.06
N ASP A 52 19.50 -11.59 1.42
CA ASP A 52 19.41 -11.76 -0.02
C ASP A 52 17.97 -12.02 -0.46
N VAL A 53 17.51 -11.25 -1.44
CA VAL A 53 16.17 -11.38 -2.02
C VAL A 53 15.97 -12.72 -2.72
N GLU A 54 17.03 -13.30 -3.34
CA GLU A 54 16.96 -14.60 -3.99
C GLU A 54 16.84 -15.72 -2.95
N GLU A 55 17.56 -15.63 -1.82
CA GLU A 55 17.43 -16.57 -0.71
C GLU A 55 16.04 -16.51 -0.08
N GLN A 56 15.49 -15.29 0.11
CA GLN A 56 14.11 -15.13 0.58
C GLN A 56 13.09 -15.78 -0.37
N ALA A 57 13.27 -15.61 -1.68
CA ALA A 57 12.38 -16.20 -2.68
C ALA A 57 12.45 -17.73 -2.67
N MET A 58 13.65 -18.30 -2.59
CA MET A 58 13.84 -19.75 -2.50
C MET A 58 13.21 -20.33 -1.22
N PHE A 59 13.40 -19.68 -0.09
CA PHE A 59 12.82 -20.10 1.19
C PHE A 59 11.27 -20.07 1.14
N LEU A 60 10.69 -19.04 0.58
CA LEU A 60 9.24 -18.95 0.37
C LEU A 60 8.73 -20.06 -0.56
N GLU A 61 9.45 -20.34 -1.65
CA GLU A 61 9.11 -21.41 -2.60
C GLU A 61 9.14 -22.79 -1.93
N GLU A 62 10.14 -23.07 -1.10
CA GLU A 62 10.25 -24.33 -0.33
C GLU A 62 9.04 -24.52 0.59
N LEU A 63 8.61 -23.45 1.25
CA LEU A 63 7.40 -23.45 2.07
C LEU A 63 6.12 -23.43 1.23
N GLY A 64 6.24 -23.20 -0.10
CA GLY A 64 5.14 -23.02 -1.05
C GLY A 64 4.28 -21.83 -0.72
N LEU A 65 4.90 -20.73 -0.28
CA LEU A 65 4.32 -19.43 -0.06
C LEU A 65 4.72 -18.50 -1.20
N GLU A 66 3.79 -17.66 -1.67
CA GLU A 66 4.10 -16.69 -2.72
C GLU A 66 4.80 -15.43 -2.15
N LYS A 67 4.45 -15.06 -0.92
CA LYS A 67 4.93 -13.87 -0.25
C LYS A 67 4.96 -14.07 1.26
N PRO A 68 5.78 -13.31 2.00
CA PRO A 68 5.73 -13.27 3.46
C PRO A 68 4.34 -12.92 3.98
N GLY A 69 3.96 -13.45 5.13
CA GLY A 69 2.67 -13.17 5.78
C GLY A 69 2.51 -11.70 6.13
N VAL A 70 3.61 -11.00 6.47
CA VAL A 70 3.62 -9.56 6.72
C VAL A 70 3.13 -8.76 5.51
N HIS A 71 3.37 -9.23 4.28
CA HIS A 71 2.85 -8.58 3.07
C HIS A 71 1.32 -8.58 3.03
N TYR A 72 0.70 -9.73 3.34
CA TYR A 72 -0.76 -9.85 3.42
C TYR A 72 -1.33 -9.02 4.57
N LEU A 73 -0.64 -8.98 5.71
CA LEU A 73 -1.02 -8.15 6.86
C LEU A 73 -1.06 -6.67 6.48
N ILE A 74 -0.04 -6.17 5.79
CA ILE A 74 0.01 -4.77 5.32
C ILE A 74 -1.16 -4.51 4.35
N GLN A 75 -1.36 -5.36 3.35
CA GLN A 75 -2.44 -5.18 2.37
C GLN A 75 -3.83 -5.16 3.03
N SER A 76 -4.10 -6.10 3.93
CA SER A 76 -5.37 -6.18 4.64
C SER A 76 -5.57 -4.99 5.59
N THR A 77 -4.51 -4.50 6.21
CA THR A 77 -4.56 -3.28 7.04
C THR A 77 -4.91 -2.06 6.19
N TYR A 78 -4.27 -1.89 5.03
CA TYR A 78 -4.59 -0.81 4.10
C TYR A 78 -6.04 -0.87 3.63
N LYS A 79 -6.52 -2.07 3.27
CA LYS A 79 -7.92 -2.30 2.88
C LYS A 79 -8.88 -1.96 4.02
N LEU A 80 -8.61 -2.47 5.22
CA LEU A 80 -9.43 -2.27 6.42
C LEU A 80 -9.57 -0.78 6.79
N LEU A 81 -8.46 -0.04 6.73
CA LEU A 81 -8.41 1.39 7.05
C LEU A 81 -8.74 2.29 5.86
N LYS A 82 -9.07 1.70 4.70
CA LYS A 82 -9.33 2.41 3.44
C LYS A 82 -8.19 3.34 3.05
N LEU A 83 -6.95 2.88 3.23
CA LEU A 83 -5.75 3.62 2.86
C LEU A 83 -5.39 3.38 1.40
N GLN A 84 -4.64 4.33 0.86
CA GLN A 84 -3.98 4.24 -0.44
C GLN A 84 -2.70 5.07 -0.42
N THR A 85 -1.84 4.85 -1.40
CA THR A 85 -0.54 5.51 -1.50
C THR A 85 -0.46 6.35 -2.77
N TYR A 86 0.05 7.56 -2.66
CA TYR A 86 0.53 8.33 -3.80
C TYR A 86 2.03 8.64 -3.62
N PHE A 87 2.69 9.03 -4.70
CA PHE A 87 4.12 9.33 -4.70
C PHE A 87 4.38 10.78 -5.06
N THR A 88 5.46 11.31 -4.50
CA THR A 88 6.14 12.48 -5.05
C THR A 88 7.49 12.04 -5.56
N ALA A 89 7.83 12.42 -6.80
CA ALA A 89 9.09 12.08 -7.42
C ALA A 89 9.77 13.36 -7.92
N GLY A 90 10.87 13.74 -7.28
CA GLY A 90 11.70 14.87 -7.67
C GLY A 90 13.16 14.45 -7.79
N VAL A 91 13.99 15.35 -8.34
CA VAL A 91 15.43 15.09 -8.52
C VAL A 91 16.14 14.77 -7.20
N LYS A 92 15.66 15.35 -6.09
CA LYS A 92 16.30 15.21 -4.77
C LYS A 92 15.72 14.08 -3.94
N GLU A 93 14.44 13.77 -4.11
CA GLU A 93 13.74 12.83 -3.25
C GLU A 93 12.59 12.17 -4.00
N VAL A 94 12.43 10.87 -3.76
CA VAL A 94 11.23 10.10 -4.12
C VAL A 94 10.60 9.62 -2.82
N ARG A 95 9.30 9.88 -2.64
CA ARG A 95 8.63 9.54 -1.38
C ARG A 95 7.22 9.01 -1.62
N ALA A 96 6.84 8.00 -0.82
CA ALA A 96 5.49 7.49 -0.73
C ALA A 96 4.73 8.16 0.41
N TRP A 97 3.47 8.52 0.16
CA TRP A 97 2.59 9.19 1.11
C TRP A 97 1.31 8.40 1.26
N THR A 98 0.93 8.12 2.49
CA THR A 98 -0.30 7.38 2.79
C THR A 98 -1.44 8.35 3.05
N ILE A 99 -2.56 8.13 2.36
CA ILE A 99 -3.81 8.88 2.50
C ILE A 99 -5.01 7.93 2.57
N THR A 100 -6.16 8.43 2.98
CA THR A 100 -7.42 7.67 2.91
C THR A 100 -8.00 7.71 1.49
N LYS A 101 -8.67 6.65 1.07
CA LYS A 101 -9.39 6.61 -0.21
C LYS A 101 -10.44 7.73 -0.25
N GLY A 102 -10.51 8.42 -1.38
CA GLY A 102 -11.41 9.56 -1.56
C GLY A 102 -10.81 10.91 -1.19
N THR A 103 -9.55 10.95 -0.72
CA THR A 103 -8.82 12.21 -0.44
C THR A 103 -8.63 13.01 -1.72
N LYS A 104 -8.96 14.31 -1.68
CA LYS A 104 -8.72 15.23 -2.79
C LYS A 104 -7.29 15.78 -2.78
N ALA A 105 -6.85 16.30 -3.93
CA ALA A 105 -5.49 16.80 -4.13
C ALA A 105 -5.01 17.83 -3.08
N PRO A 106 -5.79 18.83 -2.64
CA PRO A 106 -5.35 19.75 -1.59
C PRO A 106 -5.07 19.06 -0.26
N GLN A 107 -5.96 18.13 0.17
CA GLN A 107 -5.78 17.39 1.41
C GLN A 107 -4.62 16.38 1.31
N ALA A 108 -4.37 15.81 0.13
CA ALA A 108 -3.18 15.01 -0.11
C ALA A 108 -1.91 15.87 0.05
N ALA A 109 -1.89 17.08 -0.51
CA ALA A 109 -0.79 18.03 -0.33
C ALA A 109 -0.57 18.40 1.15
N ALA A 110 -1.63 18.48 1.95
CA ALA A 110 -1.57 18.74 3.40
C ALA A 110 -0.77 17.70 4.18
N VAL A 111 -0.76 16.44 3.72
CA VAL A 111 0.03 15.36 4.34
C VAL A 111 1.54 15.64 4.25
N ILE A 112 1.96 16.37 3.21
CA ILE A 112 3.35 16.82 3.06
C ILE A 112 3.62 18.00 3.98
N HIS A 113 2.80 19.07 3.84
CA HIS A 113 2.87 20.26 4.66
C HIS A 113 1.55 21.03 4.60
N THR A 114 1.11 21.61 5.73
CA THR A 114 -0.15 22.37 5.82
C THR A 114 -0.21 23.56 4.87
N ASP A 115 0.93 24.19 4.58
CA ASP A 115 0.97 25.33 3.65
C ASP A 115 0.72 24.91 2.19
N PHE A 116 1.01 23.66 1.83
CA PHE A 116 0.72 23.12 0.50
C PHE A 116 -0.80 23.03 0.26
N GLU A 117 -1.57 22.71 1.30
CA GLU A 117 -3.03 22.75 1.22
C GLU A 117 -3.57 24.17 1.04
N LYS A 118 -3.10 25.10 1.90
CA LYS A 118 -3.57 26.50 1.90
C LYS A 118 -3.27 27.20 0.59
N GLY A 119 -2.04 27.01 0.09
CA GLY A 119 -1.56 27.60 -1.15
C GLY A 119 -1.84 26.79 -2.40
N PHE A 120 -2.59 25.68 -2.33
CA PHE A 120 -2.80 24.77 -3.45
C PHE A 120 -3.37 25.47 -4.69
N ILE A 121 -2.69 25.34 -5.80
CA ILE A 121 -3.09 25.84 -7.11
C ILE A 121 -3.59 24.70 -8.00
N ARG A 122 -2.73 23.70 -8.24
CA ARG A 122 -2.97 22.52 -9.08
C ARG A 122 -1.99 21.41 -8.76
N ALA A 123 -2.26 20.20 -9.23
CA ALA A 123 -1.32 19.11 -9.24
C ALA A 123 -1.07 18.63 -10.68
N GLU A 124 0.16 18.31 -11.00
CA GLU A 124 0.53 17.54 -12.20
C GLU A 124 0.56 16.08 -11.79
N VAL A 125 -0.20 15.22 -12.48
CA VAL A 125 -0.45 13.83 -12.06
C VAL A 125 -0.12 12.87 -13.19
N MET A 126 0.60 11.80 -12.86
CA MET A 126 0.91 10.67 -13.74
C MET A 126 0.56 9.38 -12.99
N ALA A 127 0.03 8.37 -13.70
CA ALA A 127 -0.12 7.05 -13.10
C ALA A 127 1.25 6.34 -12.99
N TYR A 128 1.50 5.64 -11.89
CA TYR A 128 2.73 4.87 -11.68
C TYR A 128 3.04 3.91 -12.83
N ALA A 129 2.02 3.19 -13.33
CA ALA A 129 2.18 2.26 -14.44
C ALA A 129 2.64 2.94 -15.73
N ASP A 130 2.10 4.13 -16.05
CA ASP A 130 2.51 4.91 -17.20
C ASP A 130 3.96 5.41 -17.03
N PHE A 131 4.32 5.89 -15.84
CA PHE A 131 5.69 6.36 -15.54
C PHE A 131 6.71 5.23 -15.67
N VAL A 132 6.44 4.05 -15.14
CA VAL A 132 7.36 2.89 -15.24
C VAL A 132 7.49 2.43 -16.69
N SER A 133 6.40 2.42 -17.44
CA SER A 133 6.40 2.00 -18.85
C SER A 133 7.16 2.96 -19.76
N LEU A 134 7.05 4.27 -19.53
CA LEU A 134 7.64 5.32 -20.37
C LEU A 134 9.02 5.78 -19.87
N GLY A 135 9.37 5.50 -18.62
CA GLY A 135 10.69 5.69 -18.02
C GLY A 135 11.02 7.12 -17.56
N SER A 136 10.16 8.12 -17.84
CA SER A 136 10.40 9.50 -17.37
C SER A 136 9.13 10.35 -17.38
N GLU A 137 9.14 11.43 -16.56
CA GLU A 137 8.08 12.45 -16.58
C GLU A 137 7.93 13.10 -17.96
N GLN A 138 9.05 13.41 -18.64
CA GLN A 138 9.02 14.02 -19.96
C GLN A 138 8.35 13.09 -20.98
N ALA A 139 8.67 11.81 -20.96
CA ALA A 139 8.03 10.83 -21.85
C ALA A 139 6.53 10.68 -21.54
N CYS A 140 6.12 10.73 -20.26
CA CYS A 140 4.71 10.77 -19.89
C CYS A 140 4.00 12.01 -20.42
N ARG A 141 4.66 13.18 -20.36
CA ARG A 141 4.14 14.44 -20.90
C ARG A 141 3.95 14.38 -22.41
N ASP A 142 4.97 13.90 -23.13
CA ASP A 142 4.95 13.79 -24.60
C ASP A 142 3.92 12.76 -25.09
N ALA A 143 3.69 11.71 -24.31
CA ALA A 143 2.65 10.69 -24.55
C ALA A 143 1.23 11.13 -24.12
N GLY A 144 1.06 12.33 -23.56
CA GLY A 144 -0.23 12.81 -23.05
C GLY A 144 -0.73 12.07 -21.80
N LYS A 145 0.19 11.46 -21.02
CA LYS A 145 -0.08 10.70 -19.79
C LYS A 145 0.13 11.51 -18.50
N LEU A 146 0.49 12.78 -18.65
CA LEU A 146 0.55 13.74 -17.56
C LEU A 146 -0.67 14.64 -17.64
N SER A 147 -1.53 14.60 -16.62
CA SER A 147 -2.68 15.48 -16.49
C SER A 147 -2.40 16.63 -15.52
N VAL A 148 -3.14 17.72 -15.68
CA VAL A 148 -3.13 18.87 -14.78
C VAL A 148 -4.48 18.93 -14.07
N GLU A 149 -4.46 18.71 -12.76
CA GLU A 149 -5.64 18.49 -11.95
C GLU A 149 -5.86 19.62 -10.96
N GLY A 150 -7.13 19.97 -10.76
CA GLY A 150 -7.56 21.00 -9.83
C GLY A 150 -7.88 20.48 -8.42
N LYS A 151 -8.54 21.38 -7.64
CA LYS A 151 -8.87 21.11 -6.22
C LYS A 151 -9.82 19.94 -6.00
N ASP A 152 -10.62 19.58 -6.99
CA ASP A 152 -11.63 18.53 -6.88
C ASP A 152 -11.12 17.16 -7.32
N TYR A 153 -9.89 17.06 -7.78
CA TYR A 153 -9.27 15.80 -8.15
C TYR A 153 -9.19 14.86 -6.96
N VAL A 154 -9.78 13.69 -7.10
CA VAL A 154 -9.66 12.61 -6.11
C VAL A 154 -8.45 11.77 -6.45
N VAL A 155 -7.46 11.77 -5.55
CA VAL A 155 -6.20 11.05 -5.72
C VAL A 155 -6.46 9.56 -5.85
N LYS A 156 -5.77 8.91 -6.78
CA LYS A 156 -5.83 7.45 -6.99
C LYS A 156 -4.61 6.78 -6.40
N ASP A 157 -4.76 5.49 -6.10
CA ASP A 157 -3.62 4.67 -5.65
C ASP A 157 -2.56 4.57 -6.75
N GLY A 158 -1.31 4.84 -6.39
CA GLY A 158 -0.20 4.84 -7.34
C GLY A 158 -0.04 6.12 -8.17
N ASP A 159 -0.81 7.19 -7.90
CA ASP A 159 -0.55 8.47 -8.56
C ASP A 159 0.84 9.01 -8.19
N ILE A 160 1.57 9.50 -9.18
CA ILE A 160 2.79 10.31 -8.99
C ILE A 160 2.39 11.76 -9.16
N MET A 161 2.59 12.58 -8.13
CA MET A 161 2.02 13.93 -8.05
C MET A 161 3.09 14.99 -7.83
N HIS A 162 2.99 16.08 -8.61
CA HIS A 162 3.75 17.31 -8.39
C HIS A 162 2.77 18.43 -8.04
N PHE A 163 2.82 18.90 -6.80
CA PHE A 163 1.96 19.99 -6.34
C PHE A 163 2.54 21.35 -6.70
N ARG A 164 1.69 22.21 -7.25
CA ARG A 164 1.97 23.63 -7.48
C ARG A 164 1.17 24.44 -6.48
N PHE A 165 1.85 25.18 -5.65
CA PHE A 165 1.26 25.99 -4.58
C PHE A 165 1.96 27.33 -4.48
N ASN A 166 1.27 28.31 -3.86
CA ASN A 166 1.81 29.63 -3.55
C ASN A 166 1.63 29.87 -2.06
N VAL A 167 2.71 30.24 -1.36
CA VAL A 167 2.75 30.58 0.08
C VAL A 167 3.21 32.01 0.23
#